data_003e2729826427b3c61d0a55ac70273a
#
_entry.id   003e2729826427b3c61d0a55ac70273a
#
_cell.length_a   1.000
_cell.length_b   1.000
_cell.length_c   1.000
_cell.angle_alpha   90.00
_cell.angle_beta   90.00
_cell.angle_gamma   90.00
#
_symmetry.space_group_name_H-M   'P 1'
#
loop_
_entity.id
_entity.type
_entity.pdbx_description
1 polymer ?
#
loop_
_entity_poly.entity_id
_entity_poly.type
_entity_poly.pdbx_seq_one_letter_code
_entity_poly.pdbx_strand_id
1 'polypeptide(L)'
;MLKGKTVLLGVTGSIAAYKIAGLASMLKKQHADITVLMTQNATNFINPITFETLTGNKCLIDTFDRNFQYSVEHVALAKRADIVLIAPASANVIGRIANGIADDMLTTTVMACRCPILISPAMNTNMFLNPIVQDNLAKLRRFGYTVIEPDSGYLACGDIGAGKMPSEKTLFDWIMQTIGAEKDLAGQKILVTAGATAGKIDPVRFITNHSTGKMGCALARRAAMRGADVTLVCANMTVEPPPFVTVVKAESAEDMFNAVTSRAPKMDVIIKAAAVADYRPKTVAEEKIKKHDGGMSIELERTQDILAYLGAHKPAGQFLCGFAMETENLIENARGKLERKNLDMIAANSLRTKGAGFAGDTNVVTLLTKDETEELPMLSKDETADRILTKINTLRKG
;
A
#
# COMPACT_ATOMS: atom_id res chain seq x y z
N MET A 1 2.93 12.43 -6.11
CA MET A 1 3.87 11.31 -5.89
C MET A 1 4.61 10.91 -7.18
N LEU A 2 3.99 11.01 -8.38
CA LEU A 2 4.60 10.61 -9.66
C LEU A 2 5.09 11.79 -10.50
N LYS A 3 5.32 12.96 -9.92
CA LYS A 3 5.86 14.12 -10.64
C LYS A 3 7.24 13.79 -11.22
N GLY A 4 7.41 14.01 -12.53
CA GLY A 4 8.62 13.67 -13.26
C GLY A 4 8.77 12.20 -13.65
N LYS A 5 7.76 11.35 -13.35
CA LYS A 5 7.71 9.95 -13.76
C LYS A 5 6.89 9.77 -15.02
N THR A 6 7.41 8.97 -15.95
CA THR A 6 6.75 8.59 -17.21
C THR A 6 6.18 7.18 -17.11
N VAL A 7 4.86 7.08 -17.31
CA VAL A 7 4.11 5.82 -17.30
C VAL A 7 3.65 5.49 -18.72
N LEU A 8 4.06 4.35 -19.26
CA LEU A 8 3.51 3.82 -20.50
C LEU A 8 2.36 2.86 -20.22
N LEU A 9 1.18 3.12 -20.79
CA LEU A 9 0.01 2.25 -20.69
C LEU A 9 -0.19 1.52 -22.04
N GLY A 10 0.02 0.22 -22.03
CA GLY A 10 -0.25 -0.66 -23.18
C GLY A 10 -1.68 -1.18 -23.12
N VAL A 11 -2.53 -0.76 -24.05
CA VAL A 11 -3.95 -1.16 -24.11
C VAL A 11 -4.16 -2.12 -25.27
N THR A 12 -4.71 -3.32 -24.97
CA THR A 12 -4.91 -4.37 -26.00
C THR A 12 -6.38 -4.69 -26.20
N GLY A 13 -6.70 -5.49 -27.22
CA GLY A 13 -8.06 -5.80 -27.63
C GLY A 13 -8.83 -6.65 -26.62
N SER A 14 -9.47 -6.00 -25.69
CA SER A 14 -10.36 -6.59 -24.69
C SER A 14 -11.44 -5.58 -24.26
N ILE A 15 -12.62 -6.08 -23.93
CA ILE A 15 -13.69 -5.23 -23.40
C ILE A 15 -13.23 -4.44 -22.16
N ALA A 16 -12.29 -4.97 -21.36
CA ALA A 16 -11.76 -4.29 -20.18
C ALA A 16 -10.94 -3.02 -20.49
N ALA A 17 -10.67 -2.70 -21.77
CA ALA A 17 -9.93 -1.51 -22.19
C ALA A 17 -10.54 -0.20 -21.67
N TYR A 18 -11.89 -0.11 -21.54
CA TYR A 18 -12.56 1.09 -21.04
C TYR A 18 -12.12 1.50 -19.63
N LYS A 19 -11.73 0.54 -18.79
CA LYS A 19 -11.28 0.80 -17.42
C LYS A 19 -9.97 1.59 -17.37
N ILE A 20 -9.14 1.47 -18.39
CA ILE A 20 -7.83 2.14 -18.41
C ILE A 20 -7.96 3.66 -18.51
N ALA A 21 -9.08 4.18 -19.00
CA ALA A 21 -9.37 5.60 -18.96
C ALA A 21 -9.47 6.10 -17.49
N GLY A 22 -10.12 5.35 -16.60
CA GLY A 22 -10.15 5.63 -15.17
C GLY A 22 -8.77 5.61 -14.53
N LEU A 23 -7.96 4.59 -14.83
CA LEU A 23 -6.57 4.49 -14.37
C LEU A 23 -5.72 5.68 -14.86
N ALA A 24 -5.80 6.06 -16.13
CA ALA A 24 -5.08 7.21 -16.68
C ALA A 24 -5.43 8.51 -15.92
N SER A 25 -6.72 8.71 -15.62
CA SER A 25 -7.17 9.85 -14.80
C SER A 25 -6.59 9.82 -13.38
N MET A 26 -6.52 8.64 -12.73
CA MET A 26 -5.91 8.49 -11.40
C MET A 26 -4.42 8.83 -11.42
N LEU A 27 -3.68 8.35 -12.41
CA LEU A 27 -2.25 8.62 -12.58
C LEU A 27 -1.97 10.10 -12.88
N LYS A 28 -2.83 10.74 -13.70
CA LYS A 28 -2.72 12.18 -14.00
C LYS A 28 -2.88 13.04 -12.75
N LYS A 29 -3.77 12.67 -11.83
CA LYS A 29 -3.93 13.32 -10.51
C LYS A 29 -2.67 13.19 -9.64
N GLN A 30 -1.81 12.20 -9.89
CA GLN A 30 -0.50 12.05 -9.25
C GLN A 30 0.62 12.78 -9.99
N HIS A 31 0.29 13.57 -11.02
CA HIS A 31 1.23 14.32 -11.87
C HIS A 31 2.18 13.45 -12.69
N ALA A 32 1.78 12.22 -13.05
CA ALA A 32 2.53 11.39 -13.98
C ALA A 32 2.45 11.96 -15.41
N ASP A 33 3.54 11.80 -16.17
CA ASP A 33 3.52 11.91 -17.63
C ASP A 33 3.08 10.57 -18.21
N ILE A 34 1.98 10.53 -18.95
CA ILE A 34 1.34 9.28 -19.39
C ILE A 34 1.30 9.23 -20.91
N THR A 35 1.88 8.19 -21.49
CA THR A 35 1.72 7.88 -22.92
C THR A 35 0.99 6.55 -23.08
N VAL A 36 -0.01 6.52 -23.94
CA VAL A 36 -0.82 5.31 -24.19
C VAL A 36 -0.43 4.71 -25.55
N LEU A 37 -0.11 3.42 -25.52
CA LEU A 37 0.16 2.58 -26.67
C LEU A 37 -1.03 1.63 -26.87
N MET A 38 -1.70 1.71 -28.01
CA MET A 38 -2.84 0.83 -28.30
C MET A 38 -2.50 -0.14 -29.41
N THR A 39 -2.92 -1.39 -29.26
CA THR A 39 -2.97 -2.28 -30.43
C THR A 39 -4.13 -1.86 -31.35
N GLN A 40 -4.03 -2.18 -32.63
CA GLN A 40 -5.13 -1.93 -33.59
C GLN A 40 -6.46 -2.53 -33.11
N ASN A 41 -6.42 -3.72 -32.51
CA ASN A 41 -7.63 -4.36 -31.98
C ASN A 41 -8.22 -3.63 -30.77
N ALA A 42 -7.44 -2.86 -30.00
CA ALA A 42 -7.94 -2.10 -28.87
C ALA A 42 -8.85 -0.95 -29.30
N THR A 43 -8.63 -0.39 -30.49
CA THR A 43 -9.44 0.72 -31.06
C THR A 43 -10.90 0.35 -31.29
N ASN A 44 -11.22 -0.96 -31.38
CA ASN A 44 -12.58 -1.45 -31.48
C ASN A 44 -13.35 -1.37 -30.15
N PHE A 45 -12.67 -1.21 -29.03
CA PHE A 45 -13.28 -1.19 -27.68
C PHE A 45 -13.27 0.19 -27.05
N ILE A 46 -12.29 1.04 -27.38
CA ILE A 46 -12.17 2.41 -26.89
C ILE A 46 -11.47 3.28 -27.94
N ASN A 47 -11.95 4.49 -28.13
CA ASN A 47 -11.36 5.39 -29.10
C ASN A 47 -10.08 6.05 -28.54
N PRO A 48 -8.99 6.16 -29.32
CA PRO A 48 -7.73 6.83 -28.94
C PRO A 48 -7.91 8.24 -28.37
N ILE A 49 -8.86 9.02 -28.92
CA ILE A 49 -9.15 10.38 -28.46
C ILE A 49 -9.49 10.45 -26.97
N THR A 50 -10.04 9.38 -26.40
CA THR A 50 -10.32 9.28 -24.96
C THR A 50 -9.05 9.43 -24.14
N PHE A 51 -8.01 8.73 -24.54
CA PHE A 51 -6.71 8.79 -23.85
C PHE A 51 -5.98 10.10 -24.10
N GLU A 52 -6.03 10.61 -25.33
CA GLU A 52 -5.42 11.90 -25.71
C GLU A 52 -6.01 13.04 -24.89
N THR A 53 -7.33 13.06 -24.74
CA THR A 53 -8.02 14.07 -23.90
C THR A 53 -7.63 13.97 -22.44
N LEU A 54 -7.49 12.77 -21.88
CA LEU A 54 -7.18 12.56 -20.45
C LEU A 54 -5.71 12.82 -20.13
N THR A 55 -4.80 12.45 -21.03
CA THR A 55 -3.35 12.53 -20.77
C THR A 55 -2.72 13.83 -21.27
N GLY A 56 -3.29 14.43 -22.31
CA GLY A 56 -2.69 15.54 -23.04
C GLY A 56 -1.57 15.11 -23.99
N ASN A 57 -1.39 13.80 -24.20
CA ASN A 57 -0.39 13.21 -25.08
C ASN A 57 -1.06 12.43 -26.21
N LYS A 58 -0.42 12.34 -27.36
CA LYS A 58 -0.88 11.53 -28.48
C LYS A 58 -0.96 10.06 -28.07
N CYS A 59 -2.03 9.38 -28.47
CA CYS A 59 -2.16 7.94 -28.36
C CYS A 59 -1.51 7.27 -29.56
N LEU A 60 -0.61 6.33 -29.33
CA LEU A 60 0.21 5.74 -30.39
C LEU A 60 -0.29 4.34 -30.75
N ILE A 61 -0.50 4.12 -32.03
CA ILE A 61 -1.05 2.86 -32.57
C ILE A 61 -0.12 2.28 -33.62
N ASP A 62 0.31 3.12 -34.56
CA ASP A 62 1.12 2.73 -35.72
C ASP A 62 2.61 3.01 -35.47
N THR A 63 3.46 2.02 -35.75
CA THR A 63 4.91 2.14 -35.61
C THR A 63 5.51 3.08 -36.69
N PHE A 64 4.85 3.25 -37.81
CA PHE A 64 5.32 3.99 -39.00
C PHE A 64 4.43 5.20 -39.32
N ASP A 65 3.83 5.82 -38.34
CA ASP A 65 3.09 7.07 -38.52
C ASP A 65 4.03 8.15 -39.06
N ARG A 66 3.72 8.67 -40.25
CA ARG A 66 4.58 9.65 -40.98
C ARG A 66 4.53 11.06 -40.36
N ASN A 67 3.67 11.31 -39.40
CA ASN A 67 3.55 12.60 -38.68
C ASN A 67 4.45 12.67 -37.46
N PHE A 68 5.56 11.97 -37.38
CA PHE A 68 6.49 11.98 -36.28
C PHE A 68 7.64 12.99 -36.46
N GLN A 69 8.16 13.49 -35.36
CA GLN A 69 9.39 14.29 -35.34
C GLN A 69 10.60 13.33 -35.33
N TYR A 70 11.52 13.51 -36.24
CA TYR A 70 12.81 12.85 -36.56
C TYR A 70 13.50 11.92 -35.52
N SER A 71 12.79 11.29 -34.58
CA SER A 71 13.31 10.31 -33.62
C SER A 71 12.58 8.97 -33.80
N VAL A 72 13.28 7.88 -33.61
CA VAL A 72 12.67 6.53 -33.57
C VAL A 72 11.78 6.45 -32.34
N GLU A 73 10.48 6.70 -32.50
CA GLU A 73 9.54 7.02 -31.41
C GLU A 73 9.48 5.94 -30.34
N HIS A 74 9.41 4.65 -30.73
CA HIS A 74 9.40 3.53 -29.79
C HIS A 74 10.68 3.45 -28.94
N VAL A 75 11.86 3.81 -29.51
CA VAL A 75 13.12 3.85 -28.75
C VAL A 75 13.16 5.05 -27.79
N ALA A 76 12.67 6.20 -28.23
CA ALA A 76 12.59 7.40 -27.37
C ALA A 76 11.68 7.17 -26.18
N LEU A 77 10.51 6.56 -26.39
CA LEU A 77 9.58 6.18 -25.32
C LEU A 77 10.18 5.16 -24.36
N ALA A 78 10.80 4.10 -24.90
CA ALA A 78 11.43 3.06 -24.09
C ALA A 78 12.54 3.61 -23.17
N LYS A 79 13.31 4.61 -23.63
CA LYS A 79 14.36 5.27 -22.84
C LYS A 79 13.78 6.18 -21.75
N ARG A 80 12.63 6.81 -21.99
CA ARG A 80 12.00 7.76 -21.09
C ARG A 80 11.11 7.10 -20.04
N ALA A 81 10.63 5.87 -20.31
CA ALA A 81 9.70 5.18 -19.44
C ALA A 81 10.31 4.81 -18.09
N ASP A 82 9.63 5.16 -17.00
CA ASP A 82 9.91 4.66 -15.65
C ASP A 82 9.20 3.32 -15.39
N ILE A 83 8.09 3.08 -16.07
CA ILE A 83 7.30 1.84 -15.97
C ILE A 83 6.43 1.65 -17.20
N VAL A 84 6.21 0.38 -17.56
CA VAL A 84 5.17 -0.03 -18.53
C VAL A 84 4.13 -0.86 -17.81
N LEU A 85 2.85 -0.55 -18.00
CA LEU A 85 1.73 -1.43 -17.64
C LEU A 85 0.97 -1.84 -18.89
N ILE A 86 0.90 -3.13 -19.17
CA ILE A 86 0.05 -3.70 -20.24
C ILE A 86 -1.25 -4.16 -19.59
N ALA A 87 -2.32 -3.39 -19.79
CA ALA A 87 -3.64 -3.64 -19.23
C ALA A 87 -4.74 -3.05 -20.14
N PRO A 88 -5.74 -3.85 -20.50
CA PRO A 88 -5.77 -5.30 -20.41
C PRO A 88 -4.71 -5.95 -21.31
N ALA A 89 -4.09 -7.05 -20.84
CA ALA A 89 -3.19 -7.86 -21.65
C ALA A 89 -3.94 -9.07 -22.22
N SER A 90 -4.19 -9.07 -23.54
CA SER A 90 -4.83 -10.19 -24.22
C SER A 90 -3.86 -11.37 -24.39
N ALA A 91 -4.37 -12.59 -24.54
CA ALA A 91 -3.57 -13.78 -24.80
C ALA A 91 -2.66 -13.62 -26.02
N ASN A 92 -3.11 -12.91 -27.06
CA ASN A 92 -2.32 -12.61 -28.25
C ASN A 92 -1.07 -11.79 -27.89
N VAL A 93 -1.23 -10.68 -27.18
CA VAL A 93 -0.10 -9.80 -26.84
C VAL A 93 0.83 -10.47 -25.83
N ILE A 94 0.31 -11.23 -24.86
CA ILE A 94 1.10 -12.06 -23.95
C ILE A 94 1.97 -13.05 -24.75
N GLY A 95 1.38 -13.75 -25.70
CA GLY A 95 2.10 -14.71 -26.55
C GLY A 95 3.20 -14.04 -27.41
N ARG A 96 2.92 -12.88 -28.00
CA ARG A 96 3.89 -12.10 -28.78
C ARG A 96 5.09 -11.69 -27.94
N ILE A 97 4.86 -11.03 -26.81
CA ILE A 97 5.94 -10.56 -25.92
C ILE A 97 6.76 -11.75 -25.38
N ALA A 98 6.09 -12.83 -24.93
CA ALA A 98 6.77 -14.02 -24.41
C ALA A 98 7.69 -14.69 -25.45
N ASN A 99 7.40 -14.55 -26.75
CA ASN A 99 8.18 -15.15 -27.82
C ASN A 99 9.01 -14.14 -28.63
N GLY A 100 9.14 -12.89 -28.14
CA GLY A 100 10.00 -11.87 -28.76
C GLY A 100 9.46 -11.33 -30.09
N ILE A 101 8.15 -11.42 -30.34
CA ILE A 101 7.51 -10.88 -31.54
C ILE A 101 7.20 -9.41 -31.31
N ALA A 102 7.81 -8.55 -32.12
CA ALA A 102 7.71 -7.08 -32.03
C ALA A 102 7.24 -6.53 -33.39
N ASP A 103 5.95 -6.73 -33.69
CA ASP A 103 5.35 -6.45 -35.01
C ASP A 103 4.32 -5.29 -34.96
N ASP A 104 4.14 -4.65 -33.80
CA ASP A 104 3.34 -3.45 -33.65
C ASP A 104 4.04 -2.43 -32.72
N MET A 105 3.49 -1.23 -32.61
CA MET A 105 4.05 -0.14 -31.79
C MET A 105 4.23 -0.52 -30.33
N LEU A 106 3.25 -1.23 -29.76
CA LEU A 106 3.28 -1.66 -28.35
C LEU A 106 4.39 -2.69 -28.11
N THR A 107 4.39 -3.78 -28.86
CA THR A 107 5.34 -4.88 -28.68
C THR A 107 6.78 -4.46 -29.00
N THR A 108 6.98 -3.60 -30.00
CA THR A 108 8.28 -3.03 -30.33
C THR A 108 8.81 -2.12 -29.23
N THR A 109 7.95 -1.26 -28.64
CA THR A 109 8.33 -0.40 -27.52
C THR A 109 8.68 -1.23 -26.29
N VAL A 110 7.84 -2.22 -25.94
CA VAL A 110 8.08 -3.12 -24.80
C VAL A 110 9.40 -3.85 -24.90
N MET A 111 9.76 -4.34 -26.12
CA MET A 111 11.02 -5.03 -26.37
C MET A 111 12.25 -4.13 -26.18
N ALA A 112 12.12 -2.81 -26.36
CA ALA A 112 13.18 -1.83 -26.18
C ALA A 112 13.27 -1.30 -24.74
N CYS A 113 12.26 -1.52 -23.89
CA CYS A 113 12.21 -1.01 -22.51
C CYS A 113 13.19 -1.73 -21.59
N ARG A 114 13.77 -0.96 -20.64
CA ARG A 114 14.61 -1.47 -19.54
C ARG A 114 13.99 -1.22 -18.16
N CYS A 115 12.89 -0.47 -18.12
CA CYS A 115 12.13 -0.21 -16.90
C CYS A 115 11.30 -1.43 -16.49
N PRO A 116 10.76 -1.47 -15.27
CA PRO A 116 9.80 -2.48 -14.85
C PRO A 116 8.60 -2.57 -15.79
N ILE A 117 8.19 -3.80 -16.10
CA ILE A 117 7.03 -4.07 -16.97
C ILE A 117 6.03 -4.91 -16.22
N LEU A 118 4.82 -4.38 -16.06
CA LEU A 118 3.69 -5.03 -15.43
C LEU A 118 2.72 -5.52 -16.51
N ILE A 119 2.22 -6.74 -16.36
CA ILE A 119 1.27 -7.37 -17.28
C ILE A 119 0.02 -7.77 -16.51
N SER A 120 -1.13 -7.24 -16.90
CA SER A 120 -2.44 -7.57 -16.31
C SER A 120 -3.28 -8.35 -17.31
N PRO A 121 -3.28 -9.70 -17.25
CA PRO A 121 -4.08 -10.54 -18.14
C PRO A 121 -5.58 -10.24 -18.03
N ALA A 122 -6.27 -10.25 -19.20
CA ALA A 122 -7.71 -10.09 -19.24
C ALA A 122 -8.28 -10.90 -20.43
N MET A 123 -8.95 -12.02 -20.13
CA MET A 123 -9.50 -12.92 -21.13
C MET A 123 -10.55 -13.85 -20.50
N ASN A 124 -11.24 -14.63 -21.32
CA ASN A 124 -12.11 -15.72 -20.87
C ASN A 124 -11.35 -16.73 -19.99
N THR A 125 -12.02 -17.37 -19.06
CA THR A 125 -11.42 -18.32 -18.11
C THR A 125 -10.69 -19.48 -18.82
N ASN A 126 -11.28 -20.08 -19.85
CA ASN A 126 -10.66 -21.20 -20.56
C ASN A 126 -9.40 -20.73 -21.31
N MET A 127 -9.40 -19.51 -21.84
CA MET A 127 -8.20 -18.92 -22.43
C MET A 127 -7.12 -18.69 -21.39
N PHE A 128 -7.48 -18.17 -20.23
CA PHE A 128 -6.53 -17.92 -19.13
C PHE A 128 -5.91 -19.22 -18.63
N LEU A 129 -6.75 -20.25 -18.42
CA LEU A 129 -6.30 -21.57 -17.95
C LEU A 129 -5.63 -22.41 -19.04
N ASN A 130 -5.62 -21.96 -20.29
CA ASN A 130 -4.97 -22.70 -21.38
C ASN A 130 -3.48 -22.90 -21.09
N PRO A 131 -2.95 -24.15 -21.19
CA PRO A 131 -1.55 -24.42 -20.85
C PRO A 131 -0.54 -23.56 -21.60
N ILE A 132 -0.80 -23.20 -22.87
CA ILE A 132 0.07 -22.32 -23.67
C ILE A 132 0.10 -20.90 -23.09
N VAL A 133 -1.04 -20.39 -22.62
CA VAL A 133 -1.10 -19.05 -22.00
C VAL A 133 -0.38 -19.06 -20.66
N GLN A 134 -0.60 -20.12 -19.84
CA GLN A 134 0.10 -20.27 -18.56
C GLN A 134 1.61 -20.42 -18.71
N ASP A 135 2.08 -21.16 -19.73
CA ASP A 135 3.51 -21.26 -20.06
C ASP A 135 4.08 -19.91 -20.49
N ASN A 136 3.39 -19.16 -21.34
CA ASN A 136 3.79 -17.81 -21.72
C ASN A 136 3.89 -16.87 -20.52
N LEU A 137 2.94 -16.91 -19.59
CA LEU A 137 2.98 -16.10 -18.35
C LEU A 137 4.14 -16.52 -17.44
N ALA A 138 4.38 -17.82 -17.28
CA ALA A 138 5.52 -18.34 -16.54
C ALA A 138 6.85 -17.92 -17.17
N LYS A 139 6.95 -17.95 -18.49
CA LYS A 139 8.11 -17.47 -19.27
C LYS A 139 8.36 -15.99 -19.04
N LEU A 140 7.31 -15.15 -19.06
CA LEU A 140 7.42 -13.72 -18.77
C LEU A 140 7.91 -13.46 -17.35
N ARG A 141 7.38 -14.16 -16.34
CA ARG A 141 7.87 -14.05 -14.95
C ARG A 141 9.36 -14.40 -14.85
N ARG A 142 9.80 -15.47 -15.53
CA ARG A 142 11.22 -15.89 -15.57
C ARG A 142 12.12 -14.82 -16.17
N PHE A 143 11.63 -14.01 -17.10
CA PHE A 143 12.35 -12.90 -17.71
C PHE A 143 12.22 -11.57 -16.95
N GLY A 144 11.64 -11.58 -15.74
CA GLY A 144 11.57 -10.41 -14.86
C GLY A 144 10.35 -9.54 -15.07
N TYR A 145 9.37 -9.95 -15.88
CA TYR A 145 8.09 -9.26 -15.97
C TYR A 145 7.23 -9.57 -14.75
N THR A 146 6.55 -8.57 -14.23
CA THR A 146 5.58 -8.78 -13.15
C THR A 146 4.21 -9.04 -13.72
N VAL A 147 3.68 -10.23 -13.48
CA VAL A 147 2.30 -10.57 -13.86
C VAL A 147 1.37 -10.28 -12.68
N ILE A 148 0.43 -9.36 -12.88
CA ILE A 148 -0.63 -9.06 -11.92
C ILE A 148 -1.72 -10.10 -12.12
N GLU A 149 -1.95 -10.93 -11.10
CA GLU A 149 -2.95 -12.01 -11.19
C GLU A 149 -4.34 -11.42 -11.49
N PRO A 150 -5.10 -12.02 -12.41
CA PRO A 150 -6.45 -11.58 -12.65
C PRO A 150 -7.37 -11.95 -11.48
N ASP A 151 -8.38 -11.12 -11.28
CA ASP A 151 -9.46 -11.42 -10.33
C ASP A 151 -10.31 -12.61 -10.83
N SER A 152 -11.00 -13.25 -9.89
CA SER A 152 -12.05 -14.21 -10.19
C SER A 152 -13.42 -13.53 -10.04
N GLY A 153 -14.36 -13.90 -10.89
CA GLY A 153 -15.74 -13.37 -10.83
C GLY A 153 -16.49 -13.47 -12.13
N TYR A 154 -17.57 -12.73 -12.24
CA TYR A 154 -18.40 -12.69 -13.45
C TYR A 154 -17.67 -11.99 -14.59
N LEU A 155 -17.58 -12.66 -15.73
CA LEU A 155 -16.93 -12.19 -16.95
C LEU A 155 -17.97 -11.69 -17.96
N ALA A 156 -17.54 -10.87 -18.91
CA ALA A 156 -18.43 -10.31 -19.93
C ALA A 156 -19.09 -11.37 -20.86
N CYS A 157 -18.49 -12.56 -20.94
CA CYS A 157 -19.06 -13.70 -21.69
C CYS A 157 -20.14 -14.47 -20.91
N GLY A 158 -20.45 -14.10 -19.67
CA GLY A 158 -21.40 -14.81 -18.81
C GLY A 158 -20.80 -15.89 -17.92
N ASP A 159 -19.53 -16.24 -18.09
CA ASP A 159 -18.82 -17.21 -17.28
C ASP A 159 -18.40 -16.65 -15.92
N ILE A 160 -18.24 -17.52 -14.93
CA ILE A 160 -17.65 -17.18 -13.62
C ILE A 160 -16.32 -17.92 -13.50
N GLY A 161 -15.23 -17.15 -13.26
CA GLY A 161 -13.91 -17.75 -13.10
C GLY A 161 -12.78 -16.73 -13.12
N ALA A 162 -11.56 -17.23 -13.17
CA ALA A 162 -10.35 -16.42 -13.30
C ALA A 162 -10.23 -15.82 -14.72
N GLY A 163 -9.58 -14.66 -14.84
CA GLY A 163 -9.36 -13.98 -16.12
C GLY A 163 -9.90 -12.57 -16.17
N LYS A 164 -10.57 -12.11 -15.10
CA LYS A 164 -11.07 -10.74 -14.97
C LYS A 164 -9.93 -9.78 -14.64
N MET A 165 -9.76 -8.73 -15.44
CA MET A 165 -8.78 -7.69 -15.11
C MET A 165 -9.09 -7.09 -13.74
N PRO A 166 -8.10 -6.92 -12.84
CA PRO A 166 -8.26 -6.26 -11.56
C PRO A 166 -8.84 -4.85 -11.68
N SER A 167 -9.25 -4.28 -10.56
CA SER A 167 -9.77 -2.92 -10.52
C SER A 167 -8.70 -1.90 -10.92
N GLU A 168 -9.15 -0.74 -11.41
CA GLU A 168 -8.27 0.39 -11.71
C GLU A 168 -7.43 0.80 -10.48
N LYS A 169 -8.03 0.69 -9.29
CA LYS A 169 -7.33 0.95 -8.03
C LYS A 169 -6.21 -0.07 -7.78
N THR A 170 -6.45 -1.34 -8.00
CA THR A 170 -5.43 -2.39 -7.87
C THR A 170 -4.26 -2.15 -8.83
N LEU A 171 -4.54 -1.83 -10.08
CA LEU A 171 -3.51 -1.51 -11.09
C LEU A 171 -2.72 -0.24 -10.70
N PHE A 172 -3.41 0.77 -10.20
CA PHE A 172 -2.79 1.98 -9.68
C PHE A 172 -1.87 1.66 -8.49
N ASP A 173 -2.32 0.85 -7.54
CA ASP A 173 -1.53 0.45 -6.37
C ASP A 173 -0.25 -0.31 -6.78
N TRP A 174 -0.31 -1.15 -7.83
CA TRP A 174 0.86 -1.81 -8.42
C TRP A 174 1.88 -0.82 -9.02
N ILE A 175 1.41 0.18 -9.77
CA ILE A 175 2.28 1.23 -10.31
C ILE A 175 2.92 2.00 -9.15
N MET A 176 2.13 2.43 -8.16
CA MET A 176 2.61 3.15 -6.98
C MET A 176 3.61 2.31 -6.18
N GLN A 177 3.33 1.02 -5.98
CA GLN A 177 4.26 0.09 -5.33
C GLN A 177 5.59 0.00 -6.08
N THR A 178 5.57 0.04 -7.42
CA THR A 178 6.77 -0.14 -8.23
C THR A 178 7.62 1.13 -8.30
N ILE A 179 7.03 2.28 -8.60
CA ILE A 179 7.78 3.52 -8.88
C ILE A 179 7.41 4.73 -8.00
N GLY A 180 6.44 4.58 -7.09
CA GLY A 180 5.93 5.70 -6.28
C GLY A 180 6.87 6.20 -5.18
N ALA A 181 7.95 5.48 -4.89
CA ALA A 181 9.00 5.86 -3.94
C ALA A 181 10.31 5.17 -4.26
N GLU A 182 11.43 5.76 -3.79
CA GLU A 182 12.74 5.12 -3.79
C GLU A 182 12.73 3.88 -2.87
N LYS A 183 13.47 2.82 -3.23
CA LYS A 183 13.51 1.55 -2.49
C LYS A 183 14.58 1.55 -1.39
N ASP A 184 14.67 2.64 -0.64
CA ASP A 184 15.69 2.87 0.39
C ASP A 184 15.51 2.05 1.69
N LEU A 185 14.36 1.36 1.83
CA LEU A 185 14.07 0.41 2.90
C LEU A 185 14.11 -1.06 2.42
N ALA A 186 14.65 -1.32 1.22
CA ALA A 186 14.75 -2.67 0.70
C ALA A 186 15.53 -3.60 1.64
N GLY A 187 15.02 -4.81 1.85
CA GLY A 187 15.61 -5.81 2.73
C GLY A 187 15.32 -5.62 4.22
N GLN A 188 14.68 -4.52 4.64
CA GLN A 188 14.27 -4.31 6.03
C GLN A 188 12.93 -4.98 6.33
N LYS A 189 12.82 -5.63 7.49
CA LYS A 189 11.59 -6.21 8.02
C LYS A 189 10.98 -5.25 9.03
N ILE A 190 9.80 -4.71 8.70
CA ILE A 190 9.13 -3.68 9.50
C ILE A 190 7.79 -4.20 10.00
N LEU A 191 7.59 -4.19 11.31
CA LEU A 191 6.30 -4.47 11.92
C LEU A 191 5.63 -3.16 12.30
N VAL A 192 4.39 -2.97 11.83
CA VAL A 192 3.54 -1.82 12.19
C VAL A 192 2.29 -2.32 12.89
N THR A 193 1.87 -1.65 13.97
CA THR A 193 0.56 -1.92 14.58
C THR A 193 -0.44 -0.83 14.22
N ALA A 194 -1.72 -1.18 14.01
CA ALA A 194 -2.77 -0.24 13.62
C ALA A 194 -4.12 -0.54 14.27
N GLY A 195 -4.99 0.48 14.34
CA GLY A 195 -6.35 0.34 14.84
C GLY A 195 -6.47 0.43 16.36
N ALA A 196 -7.64 0.08 16.88
CA ALA A 196 -7.94 0.08 18.29
C ALA A 196 -8.32 -1.32 18.77
N THR A 197 -7.69 -1.80 19.86
CA THR A 197 -8.07 -3.05 20.48
C THR A 197 -9.41 -2.93 21.20
N ALA A 198 -10.17 -4.03 21.27
CA ALA A 198 -11.44 -4.11 21.94
C ALA A 198 -11.33 -4.96 23.21
N GLY A 199 -11.80 -4.43 24.32
CA GLY A 199 -12.01 -5.17 25.57
C GLY A 199 -13.47 -5.63 25.66
N LYS A 200 -13.75 -6.92 25.39
CA LYS A 200 -15.11 -7.48 25.39
C LYS A 200 -15.75 -7.37 26.77
N ILE A 201 -16.99 -6.90 26.83
CA ILE A 201 -17.85 -6.90 28.02
C ILE A 201 -18.75 -8.14 27.99
N ASP A 202 -19.34 -8.38 26.82
CA ASP A 202 -20.19 -9.53 26.49
C ASP A 202 -20.08 -9.80 24.96
N PRO A 203 -20.79 -10.79 24.36
CA PRO A 203 -20.73 -11.07 22.93
C PRO A 203 -21.12 -9.90 22.02
N VAL A 204 -21.75 -8.84 22.55
CA VAL A 204 -22.32 -7.73 21.77
C VAL A 204 -21.60 -6.41 22.04
N ARG A 205 -21.09 -6.20 23.27
CA ARG A 205 -20.53 -4.91 23.73
C ARG A 205 -19.06 -5.02 24.10
N PHE A 206 -18.30 -3.96 23.79
CA PHE A 206 -16.88 -3.86 24.12
C PHE A 206 -16.49 -2.41 24.43
N ILE A 207 -15.39 -2.24 25.12
CA ILE A 207 -14.71 -0.96 25.36
C ILE A 207 -13.57 -0.86 24.34
N THR A 208 -13.41 0.29 23.68
CA THR A 208 -12.37 0.54 22.70
C THR A 208 -11.95 1.99 22.67
N ASN A 209 -10.88 2.31 21.94
CA ASN A 209 -10.38 3.65 21.68
C ASN A 209 -10.89 4.19 20.33
N HIS A 210 -10.81 5.51 20.14
CA HIS A 210 -11.27 6.17 18.89
C HIS A 210 -10.31 6.03 17.68
N SER A 211 -9.28 5.17 17.74
CA SER A 211 -8.35 5.01 16.63
C SER A 211 -9.02 4.40 15.40
N THR A 212 -8.81 5.04 14.26
CA THR A 212 -9.33 4.58 12.94
C THR A 212 -8.37 3.66 12.20
N GLY A 213 -7.13 3.51 12.66
CA GLY A 213 -6.08 2.75 11.97
C GLY A 213 -5.38 3.49 10.83
N LYS A 214 -5.87 4.65 10.39
CA LYS A 214 -5.37 5.40 9.23
C LYS A 214 -3.85 5.64 9.28
N MET A 215 -3.29 6.05 10.44
CA MET A 215 -1.86 6.35 10.55
C MET A 215 -0.99 5.09 10.43
N GLY A 216 -1.37 4.00 11.11
CA GLY A 216 -0.67 2.71 10.98
C GLY A 216 -0.73 2.16 9.57
N CYS A 217 -1.88 2.27 8.89
CA CYS A 217 -2.02 1.89 7.48
C CYS A 217 -1.15 2.77 6.55
N ALA A 218 -1.03 4.08 6.82
CA ALA A 218 -0.17 4.97 6.06
C ALA A 218 1.31 4.58 6.23
N LEU A 219 1.76 4.30 7.46
CA LEU A 219 3.12 3.81 7.73
C LEU A 219 3.41 2.49 7.02
N ALA A 220 2.51 1.52 7.12
CA ALA A 220 2.66 0.21 6.48
C ALA A 220 2.73 0.35 4.94
N ARG A 221 1.82 1.14 4.34
CA ARG A 221 1.80 1.42 2.91
C ARG A 221 3.10 2.08 2.45
N ARG A 222 3.53 3.15 3.12
CA ARG A 222 4.73 3.89 2.73
C ARG A 222 5.99 3.05 2.91
N ALA A 223 6.10 2.25 3.97
CA ALA A 223 7.21 1.34 4.18
C ALA A 223 7.27 0.27 3.06
N ALA A 224 6.15 -0.34 2.69
CA ALA A 224 6.07 -1.29 1.59
C ALA A 224 6.45 -0.65 0.24
N MET A 225 5.93 0.56 -0.06
CA MET A 225 6.31 1.31 -1.27
C MET A 225 7.80 1.63 -1.32
N ARG A 226 8.47 1.82 -0.17
CA ARG A 226 9.91 2.02 -0.05
C ARG A 226 10.72 0.71 -0.02
N GLY A 227 10.08 -0.43 -0.26
CA GLY A 227 10.73 -1.73 -0.46
C GLY A 227 10.90 -2.59 0.77
N ALA A 228 10.36 -2.20 1.93
CA ALA A 228 10.41 -3.02 3.13
C ALA A 228 9.47 -4.26 3.03
N ASP A 229 9.85 -5.34 3.71
CA ASP A 229 8.95 -6.46 4.04
C ASP A 229 8.13 -6.08 5.27
N VAL A 230 6.83 -5.80 5.06
CA VAL A 230 5.97 -5.21 6.08
C VAL A 230 4.98 -6.20 6.65
N THR A 231 4.97 -6.33 7.97
CA THR A 231 3.90 -7.01 8.72
C THR A 231 3.04 -5.96 9.43
N LEU A 232 1.75 -5.92 9.10
CA LEU A 232 0.76 -5.07 9.74
C LEU A 232 -0.07 -5.89 10.73
N VAL A 233 0.14 -5.67 12.03
CA VAL A 233 -0.72 -6.21 13.09
C VAL A 233 -1.84 -5.23 13.35
N CYS A 234 -3.08 -5.60 13.00
CA CYS A 234 -4.20 -4.68 13.04
C CYS A 234 -5.34 -5.19 13.94
N ALA A 235 -5.88 -4.25 14.74
CA ALA A 235 -7.09 -4.41 15.49
C ALA A 235 -8.30 -3.84 14.72
N ASN A 236 -9.32 -3.31 15.41
CA ASN A 236 -10.45 -2.69 14.74
C ASN A 236 -10.02 -1.42 14.01
N MET A 237 -10.35 -1.33 12.75
CA MET A 237 -10.04 -0.20 11.87
C MET A 237 -11.27 0.19 11.05
N THR A 238 -11.33 1.47 10.66
CA THR A 238 -12.37 1.99 9.73
C THR A 238 -11.88 2.04 8.28
N VAL A 239 -10.63 1.65 8.06
CA VAL A 239 -9.99 1.61 6.73
C VAL A 239 -9.49 0.19 6.45
N GLU A 240 -9.44 -0.17 5.17
CA GLU A 240 -8.86 -1.44 4.74
C GLU A 240 -7.33 -1.43 4.91
N PRO A 241 -6.74 -2.59 5.25
CA PRO A 241 -5.29 -2.74 5.20
C PRO A 241 -4.74 -2.40 3.82
N PRO A 242 -3.56 -1.75 3.72
CA PRO A 242 -2.96 -1.49 2.42
C PRO A 242 -2.52 -2.79 1.73
N PRO A 243 -2.49 -2.81 0.38
CA PRO A 243 -1.94 -3.94 -0.36
C PRO A 243 -0.43 -4.08 -0.11
N PHE A 244 0.15 -5.21 -0.51
CA PHE A 244 1.59 -5.52 -0.43
C PHE A 244 2.16 -5.58 1.00
N VAL A 245 1.32 -5.85 2.00
CA VAL A 245 1.72 -6.09 3.38
C VAL A 245 1.16 -7.41 3.90
N THR A 246 1.88 -8.06 4.80
CA THR A 246 1.36 -9.22 5.52
C THR A 246 0.46 -8.76 6.65
N VAL A 247 -0.84 -9.08 6.58
CA VAL A 247 -1.83 -8.67 7.58
C VAL A 247 -2.01 -9.74 8.65
N VAL A 248 -1.91 -9.34 9.91
CA VAL A 248 -2.19 -10.16 11.09
C VAL A 248 -3.29 -9.49 11.91
N LYS A 249 -4.43 -10.13 12.06
CA LYS A 249 -5.53 -9.62 12.86
C LYS A 249 -5.30 -9.88 14.35
N ALA A 250 -5.61 -8.89 15.19
CA ALA A 250 -5.47 -8.93 16.64
C ALA A 250 -6.61 -8.11 17.25
N GLU A 251 -7.67 -8.74 17.70
CA GLU A 251 -8.88 -8.05 18.16
C GLU A 251 -8.70 -7.43 19.55
N SER A 252 -8.13 -8.18 20.49
CA SER A 252 -7.90 -7.76 21.87
C SER A 252 -6.47 -7.23 22.09
N ALA A 253 -6.25 -6.61 23.25
CA ALA A 253 -4.91 -6.20 23.69
C ALA A 253 -3.96 -7.42 23.85
N GLU A 254 -4.49 -8.55 24.30
CA GLU A 254 -3.76 -9.81 24.47
C GLU A 254 -3.38 -10.42 23.11
N ASP A 255 -4.31 -10.45 22.14
CA ASP A 255 -4.00 -10.90 20.77
C ASP A 255 -2.88 -10.05 20.15
N MET A 256 -2.97 -8.72 20.34
CA MET A 256 -1.95 -7.81 19.83
C MET A 256 -0.61 -8.01 20.54
N PHE A 257 -0.60 -8.22 21.84
CA PHE A 257 0.62 -8.55 22.59
C PHE A 257 1.27 -9.81 22.02
N ASN A 258 0.52 -10.90 21.90
CA ASN A 258 1.02 -12.18 21.40
C ASN A 258 1.47 -12.09 19.93
N ALA A 259 0.68 -11.42 19.08
CA ALA A 259 1.02 -11.25 17.68
C ALA A 259 2.30 -10.44 17.46
N VAL A 260 2.52 -9.40 18.25
CA VAL A 260 3.72 -8.54 18.16
C VAL A 260 4.94 -9.24 18.76
N THR A 261 4.84 -9.75 19.99
CA THR A 261 6.00 -10.30 20.71
C THR A 261 6.55 -11.57 20.05
N SER A 262 5.69 -12.42 19.51
CA SER A 262 6.12 -13.63 18.77
C SER A 262 6.89 -13.31 17.48
N ARG A 263 6.70 -12.14 16.89
CA ARG A 263 7.35 -11.69 15.64
C ARG A 263 8.52 -10.76 15.87
N ALA A 264 8.50 -10.04 16.98
CA ALA A 264 9.49 -9.01 17.32
C ALA A 264 10.96 -9.44 17.10
N PRO A 265 11.41 -10.64 17.51
CA PRO A 265 12.80 -11.04 17.33
C PRO A 265 13.30 -11.08 15.88
N LYS A 266 12.39 -11.12 14.91
CA LYS A 266 12.72 -11.21 13.47
C LYS A 266 12.59 -9.86 12.75
N MET A 267 12.23 -8.80 13.45
CA MET A 267 11.97 -7.48 12.87
C MET A 267 13.15 -6.55 13.09
N ASP A 268 13.48 -5.79 12.05
CA ASP A 268 14.48 -4.73 12.12
C ASP A 268 13.92 -3.46 12.77
N VAL A 269 12.66 -3.17 12.47
CA VAL A 269 11.95 -1.98 12.96
C VAL A 269 10.55 -2.38 13.45
N ILE A 270 10.17 -1.86 14.61
CA ILE A 270 8.80 -2.00 15.14
C ILE A 270 8.23 -0.62 15.37
N ILE A 271 7.09 -0.32 14.73
CA ILE A 271 6.36 0.95 14.85
C ILE A 271 5.00 0.68 15.49
N LYS A 272 4.85 1.09 16.74
CA LYS A 272 3.63 0.86 17.50
C LYS A 272 2.67 2.03 17.43
N ALA A 273 1.83 2.05 16.37
CA ALA A 273 0.84 3.11 16.11
C ALA A 273 -0.60 2.73 16.51
N ALA A 274 -0.86 1.50 16.92
CA ALA A 274 -2.16 1.08 17.43
C ALA A 274 -2.50 1.72 18.77
N ALA A 275 -3.78 2.02 19.00
CA ALA A 275 -4.34 2.40 20.27
C ALA A 275 -4.74 1.14 21.05
N VAL A 276 -3.78 0.59 21.78
CA VAL A 276 -4.02 -0.56 22.67
C VAL A 276 -4.64 -0.06 23.97
N ALA A 277 -5.72 -0.71 24.39
CA ALA A 277 -6.36 -0.38 25.67
C ALA A 277 -5.46 -0.78 26.85
N ASP A 278 -5.21 0.14 27.77
CA ASP A 278 -4.44 -0.10 29.01
C ASP A 278 -5.24 -0.90 30.04
N TYR A 279 -6.55 -0.97 29.87
CA TYR A 279 -7.49 -1.70 30.72
C TYR A 279 -8.45 -2.55 29.89
N ARG A 280 -8.85 -3.70 30.43
CA ARG A 280 -9.89 -4.57 29.87
C ARG A 280 -10.88 -4.98 30.96
N PRO A 281 -12.13 -5.36 30.64
CA PRO A 281 -13.01 -6.00 31.60
C PRO A 281 -12.36 -7.24 32.21
N LYS A 282 -12.38 -7.36 33.52
CA LYS A 282 -11.79 -8.50 34.25
C LYS A 282 -12.55 -9.77 33.99
N THR A 283 -13.87 -9.66 33.83
CA THR A 283 -14.78 -10.77 33.51
C THR A 283 -15.57 -10.43 32.24
N VAL A 284 -15.67 -11.38 31.35
CA VAL A 284 -16.47 -11.27 30.09
C VAL A 284 -17.71 -12.16 30.29
N ALA A 285 -18.90 -11.60 30.15
CA ALA A 285 -20.13 -12.37 30.24
C ALA A 285 -20.28 -13.27 29.01
N GLU A 286 -20.65 -14.53 29.18
CA GLU A 286 -20.88 -15.48 28.08
C GLU A 286 -22.12 -15.14 27.27
N GLU A 287 -23.13 -14.51 27.90
CA GLU A 287 -24.34 -14.05 27.25
C GLU A 287 -24.49 -12.53 27.34
N LYS A 288 -25.29 -11.95 26.41
CA LYS A 288 -25.63 -10.53 26.43
C LYS A 288 -26.24 -10.14 27.76
N ILE A 289 -25.61 -9.22 28.49
CA ILE A 289 -26.12 -8.69 29.76
C ILE A 289 -27.47 -8.00 29.50
N LYS A 290 -28.53 -8.47 30.18
CA LYS A 290 -29.87 -7.88 30.06
C LYS A 290 -29.94 -6.58 30.83
N LYS A 291 -30.81 -5.66 30.40
CA LYS A 291 -31.11 -4.43 31.17
C LYS A 291 -31.76 -4.77 32.49
N HIS A 292 -31.31 -4.13 33.54
CA HIS A 292 -31.93 -4.15 34.88
C HIS A 292 -32.20 -2.71 35.31
N ASP A 293 -33.15 -2.52 36.21
CA ASP A 293 -33.41 -1.23 36.85
C ASP A 293 -32.23 -0.91 37.78
N GLY A 294 -31.40 0.07 37.39
CA GLY A 294 -30.22 0.50 38.14
C GLY A 294 -28.98 0.71 37.26
N GLY A 295 -27.90 1.15 37.91
CA GLY A 295 -26.59 1.35 37.26
C GLY A 295 -25.86 0.03 37.00
N MET A 296 -24.97 0.02 36.01
CA MET A 296 -24.06 -1.08 35.77
C MET A 296 -22.61 -0.62 35.98
N SER A 297 -21.85 -1.34 36.79
CA SER A 297 -20.39 -1.14 36.91
C SER A 297 -19.64 -2.31 36.30
N ILE A 298 -18.50 -2.02 35.67
CA ILE A 298 -17.62 -3.00 35.06
C ILE A 298 -16.27 -2.88 35.77
N GLU A 299 -15.84 -3.98 36.40
CA GLU A 299 -14.50 -4.06 36.97
C GLU A 299 -13.48 -4.20 35.84
N LEU A 300 -12.45 -3.33 35.85
CA LEU A 300 -11.38 -3.33 34.84
C LEU A 300 -10.07 -3.81 35.49
N GLU A 301 -9.28 -4.56 34.70
CA GLU A 301 -7.91 -4.94 35.03
C GLU A 301 -6.92 -4.39 34.00
N ARG A 302 -5.65 -4.23 34.39
CA ARG A 302 -4.60 -3.75 33.53
C ARG A 302 -4.24 -4.79 32.47
N THR A 303 -3.99 -4.32 31.24
CA THR A 303 -3.43 -5.12 30.15
C THR A 303 -1.90 -5.10 30.17
N GLN A 304 -1.28 -5.98 29.40
CA GLN A 304 0.18 -6.02 29.24
C GLN A 304 0.68 -4.84 28.41
N ASP A 305 1.72 -4.16 28.89
CA ASP A 305 2.35 -3.07 28.16
C ASP A 305 3.33 -3.60 27.09
N ILE A 306 2.85 -3.64 25.85
CA ILE A 306 3.63 -4.14 24.71
C ILE A 306 4.94 -3.37 24.51
N LEU A 307 4.92 -2.02 24.61
CA LEU A 307 6.12 -1.21 24.44
C LEU A 307 7.14 -1.43 25.54
N ALA A 308 6.71 -1.54 26.80
CA ALA A 308 7.61 -1.83 27.90
C ALA A 308 8.23 -3.23 27.76
N TYR A 309 7.44 -4.23 27.35
CA TYR A 309 7.94 -5.56 27.06
C TYR A 309 9.00 -5.55 25.94
N LEU A 310 8.70 -4.91 24.81
CA LEU A 310 9.60 -4.83 23.67
C LEU A 310 10.90 -4.11 24.04
N GLY A 311 10.83 -2.99 24.76
CA GLY A 311 12.01 -2.25 25.18
C GLY A 311 12.93 -3.02 26.12
N ALA A 312 12.35 -3.87 27.01
CA ALA A 312 13.09 -4.74 27.91
C ALA A 312 13.75 -5.94 27.18
N HIS A 313 13.20 -6.37 26.05
CA HIS A 313 13.66 -7.56 25.30
C HIS A 313 14.21 -7.20 23.91
N LYS A 314 14.50 -5.92 23.64
CA LYS A 314 14.97 -5.41 22.35
C LYS A 314 16.33 -5.99 21.97
N PRO A 315 16.44 -6.74 20.85
CA PRO A 315 17.72 -7.19 20.33
C PRO A 315 18.60 -6.02 19.89
N ALA A 316 19.92 -6.20 19.91
CA ALA A 316 20.85 -5.20 19.36
C ALA A 316 20.53 -4.92 17.87
N GLY A 317 20.52 -3.65 17.49
CA GLY A 317 20.23 -3.22 16.11
C GLY A 317 18.73 -3.14 15.74
N GLN A 318 17.84 -3.58 16.63
CA GLN A 318 16.41 -3.39 16.43
C GLN A 318 15.99 -1.98 16.80
N PHE A 319 15.19 -1.33 15.96
CA PHE A 319 14.66 0.02 16.20
C PHE A 319 13.19 -0.04 16.67
N LEU A 320 12.90 0.62 17.78
CA LEU A 320 11.59 0.65 18.40
C LEU A 320 11.02 2.08 18.40
N CYS A 321 9.96 2.32 17.63
CA CYS A 321 9.22 3.57 17.56
C CYS A 321 7.86 3.44 18.22
N GLY A 322 7.56 4.30 19.21
CA GLY A 322 6.27 4.42 19.84
C GLY A 322 5.47 5.61 19.31
N PHE A 323 4.15 5.56 19.51
CA PHE A 323 3.28 6.73 19.36
C PHE A 323 2.78 7.19 20.73
N ALA A 324 2.74 8.49 20.92
CA ALA A 324 2.12 9.12 22.08
C ALA A 324 1.04 10.10 21.61
N MET A 325 -0.06 10.12 22.32
CA MET A 325 -1.13 11.09 22.13
C MET A 325 -1.47 11.67 23.47
N GLU A 326 -1.19 12.97 23.64
CA GLU A 326 -1.29 13.66 24.91
C GLU A 326 -2.15 14.90 24.76
N THR A 327 -2.82 15.28 25.85
CA THR A 327 -3.62 16.50 25.93
C THR A 327 -2.84 17.66 26.57
N GLU A 328 -1.85 17.33 27.42
CA GLU A 328 -1.03 18.29 28.18
C GLU A 328 0.43 17.78 28.28
N ASN A 329 1.38 18.69 28.41
CA ASN A 329 2.81 18.39 28.62
C ASN A 329 3.37 17.35 27.63
N LEU A 330 2.99 17.51 26.34
CA LEU A 330 3.27 16.55 25.27
C LEU A 330 4.73 16.08 25.25
N ILE A 331 5.68 17.03 25.27
CA ILE A 331 7.12 16.74 25.13
C ILE A 331 7.65 16.04 26.38
N GLU A 332 7.29 16.50 27.56
CA GLU A 332 7.77 15.93 28.84
C GLU A 332 7.23 14.50 29.03
N ASN A 333 5.93 14.28 28.81
CA ASN A 333 5.31 12.97 28.88
C ASN A 333 5.89 11.98 27.87
N ALA A 334 6.10 12.45 26.62
CA ALA A 334 6.70 11.63 25.56
C ALA A 334 8.16 11.28 25.88
N ARG A 335 8.96 12.22 26.40
CA ARG A 335 10.36 11.98 26.80
C ARG A 335 10.45 10.97 27.96
N GLY A 336 9.64 11.13 29.00
CA GLY A 336 9.56 10.15 30.09
C GLY A 336 9.11 8.75 29.63
N LYS A 337 8.26 8.67 28.59
CA LYS A 337 7.85 7.40 27.98
C LYS A 337 8.97 6.77 27.16
N LEU A 338 9.74 7.57 26.42
CA LEU A 338 10.89 7.16 25.63
C LEU A 338 11.94 6.49 26.51
N GLU A 339 12.30 7.11 27.62
CA GLU A 339 13.30 6.60 28.55
C GLU A 339 12.82 5.35 29.29
N ARG A 340 11.65 5.43 29.93
CA ARG A 340 11.11 4.30 30.73
C ARG A 340 10.88 3.03 29.93
N LYS A 341 10.58 3.14 28.63
CA LYS A 341 10.28 2.01 27.75
C LYS A 341 11.42 1.68 26.80
N ASN A 342 12.60 2.29 26.97
CA ASN A 342 13.80 2.05 26.15
C ASN A 342 13.51 2.14 24.64
N LEU A 343 12.79 3.21 24.23
CA LEU A 343 12.48 3.45 22.83
C LEU A 343 13.60 4.23 22.15
N ASP A 344 13.71 4.08 20.82
CA ASP A 344 14.66 4.86 20.01
C ASP A 344 14.02 6.16 19.53
N MET A 345 12.70 6.15 19.31
CA MET A 345 11.93 7.31 18.87
C MET A 345 10.48 7.27 19.36
N ILE A 346 9.90 8.44 19.59
CA ILE A 346 8.46 8.62 19.78
C ILE A 346 7.93 9.63 18.77
N ALA A 347 6.82 9.30 18.12
CA ALA A 347 6.00 10.20 17.35
C ALA A 347 4.85 10.71 18.27
N ALA A 348 4.96 11.93 18.74
CA ALA A 348 4.00 12.53 19.66
C ALA A 348 3.01 13.42 18.89
N ASN A 349 1.70 13.23 19.15
CA ASN A 349 0.61 13.97 18.51
C ASN A 349 -0.22 14.68 19.58
N SER A 350 -0.53 15.97 19.34
CA SER A 350 -1.38 16.78 20.24
C SER A 350 -2.86 16.67 19.83
N LEU A 351 -3.73 16.34 20.77
CA LEU A 351 -5.19 16.37 20.54
C LEU A 351 -5.78 17.79 20.48
N ARG A 352 -5.06 18.80 20.96
CA ARG A 352 -5.52 20.20 20.98
C ARG A 352 -5.35 20.91 19.64
N THR A 353 -4.52 20.41 18.75
CA THR A 353 -4.25 21.05 17.46
C THR A 353 -5.37 20.75 16.47
N LYS A 354 -6.07 21.82 16.01
CA LYS A 354 -7.13 21.69 15.00
C LYS A 354 -6.55 21.11 13.71
N GLY A 355 -7.13 20.01 13.21
CA GLY A 355 -6.62 19.26 12.05
C GLY A 355 -5.69 18.10 12.40
N ALA A 356 -5.26 17.95 13.66
CA ALA A 356 -4.57 16.78 14.17
C ALA A 356 -5.56 15.87 14.90
N GLY A 357 -5.60 14.58 14.59
CA GLY A 357 -6.49 13.64 15.30
C GLY A 357 -6.69 12.31 14.59
N PHE A 358 -7.44 11.41 15.24
CA PHE A 358 -7.65 10.05 14.76
C PHE A 358 -8.41 9.98 13.42
N ALA A 359 -9.46 10.78 13.27
CA ALA A 359 -10.39 10.70 12.14
C ALA A 359 -9.94 11.50 10.91
N GLY A 360 -9.13 12.56 11.07
CA GLY A 360 -8.65 13.42 9.99
C GLY A 360 -7.67 12.73 9.05
N ASP A 361 -7.40 13.34 7.89
CA ASP A 361 -6.43 12.86 6.91
C ASP A 361 -5.07 13.57 7.06
N THR A 362 -4.99 14.58 7.93
CA THR A 362 -3.78 15.32 8.30
C THR A 362 -3.31 14.97 9.70
N ASN A 363 -2.05 15.30 10.00
CA ASN A 363 -1.46 15.13 11.30
C ASN A 363 -0.44 16.25 11.60
N VAL A 364 -0.25 16.57 12.89
CA VAL A 364 0.82 17.43 13.39
C VAL A 364 1.58 16.62 14.42
N VAL A 365 2.79 16.23 14.12
CA VAL A 365 3.57 15.29 14.91
C VAL A 365 4.90 15.91 15.30
N THR A 366 5.30 15.71 16.54
CA THR A 366 6.65 15.98 17.04
C THR A 366 7.40 14.66 17.15
N LEU A 367 8.54 14.55 16.49
CA LEU A 367 9.44 13.39 16.61
C LEU A 367 10.45 13.65 17.72
N LEU A 368 10.49 12.75 18.69
CA LEU A 368 11.43 12.81 19.80
C LEU A 368 12.37 11.58 19.75
N THR A 369 13.66 11.85 19.84
CA THR A 369 14.71 10.86 20.07
C THR A 369 15.40 11.18 21.41
N LYS A 370 16.42 10.44 21.79
CA LYS A 370 17.21 10.76 23.01
C LYS A 370 17.82 12.16 22.92
N ASP A 371 18.32 12.54 21.74
CA ASP A 371 19.16 13.73 21.57
C ASP A 371 18.44 14.88 20.86
N GLU A 372 17.31 14.62 20.19
CA GLU A 372 16.68 15.58 19.30
C GLU A 372 15.15 15.63 19.46
N THR A 373 14.60 16.81 19.22
CA THR A 373 13.16 17.05 19.13
C THR A 373 12.90 17.79 17.80
N GLU A 374 12.11 17.22 16.90
CA GLU A 374 11.76 17.78 15.59
C GLU A 374 10.26 17.93 15.46
N GLU A 375 9.79 19.16 15.32
CA GLU A 375 8.37 19.45 15.07
C GLU A 375 8.09 19.41 13.57
N LEU A 376 7.18 18.55 13.14
CA LEU A 376 6.74 18.49 11.76
C LEU A 376 5.60 19.49 11.54
N PRO A 377 5.55 20.15 10.36
CA PRO A 377 4.39 20.96 10.01
C PRO A 377 3.15 20.08 9.86
N MET A 378 1.99 20.70 9.66
CA MET A 378 0.78 19.93 9.32
C MET A 378 0.97 19.24 7.98
N LEU A 379 0.94 17.92 7.97
CA LEU A 379 1.16 17.07 6.82
C LEU A 379 0.00 16.07 6.65
N SER A 380 -0.19 15.54 5.46
CA SER A 380 -1.03 14.35 5.27
C SER A 380 -0.44 13.16 6.03
N LYS A 381 -1.26 12.14 6.31
CA LYS A 381 -0.77 10.94 7.01
C LYS A 381 0.30 10.20 6.22
N ASP A 382 0.25 10.21 4.89
CA ASP A 382 1.28 9.61 4.04
C ASP A 382 2.61 10.39 4.10
N GLU A 383 2.57 11.72 4.04
CA GLU A 383 3.77 12.55 4.20
C GLU A 383 4.35 12.44 5.60
N THR A 384 3.50 12.39 6.64
CA THR A 384 3.92 12.14 8.03
C THR A 384 4.61 10.78 8.15
N ALA A 385 4.05 9.74 7.52
CA ALA A 385 4.64 8.40 7.50
C ALA A 385 6.02 8.41 6.82
N ASP A 386 6.17 9.12 5.71
CA ASP A 386 7.46 9.26 5.03
C ASP A 386 8.52 9.95 5.91
N ARG A 387 8.14 11.02 6.61
CA ARG A 387 9.05 11.72 7.54
C ARG A 387 9.50 10.79 8.67
N ILE A 388 8.57 10.06 9.29
CA ILE A 388 8.85 9.08 10.34
C ILE A 388 9.82 7.99 9.82
N LEU A 389 9.51 7.38 8.68
CA LEU A 389 10.33 6.32 8.09
C LEU A 389 11.72 6.82 7.67
N THR A 390 11.81 8.04 7.14
CA THR A 390 13.09 8.66 6.79
C THR A 390 13.95 8.90 8.03
N LYS A 391 13.35 9.43 9.12
CA LYS A 391 14.06 9.62 10.38
C LYS A 391 14.58 8.30 10.96
N ILE A 392 13.72 7.26 10.98
CA ILE A 392 14.11 5.90 11.40
C ILE A 392 15.29 5.39 10.56
N ASN A 393 15.21 5.50 9.23
CA ASN A 393 16.27 5.02 8.32
C ASN A 393 17.57 5.76 8.51
N THR A 394 17.54 7.07 8.76
CA THR A 394 18.72 7.88 9.07
C THR A 394 19.36 7.46 10.38
N LEU A 395 18.60 7.32 11.45
CA LEU A 395 19.09 6.94 12.78
C LEU A 395 19.66 5.51 12.83
N ARG A 396 19.24 4.62 11.93
CA ARG A 396 19.75 3.25 11.84
C ARG A 396 21.05 3.13 11.02
N LYS A 397 21.33 4.11 10.16
CA LYS A 397 22.53 4.13 9.30
C LYS A 397 23.72 4.88 9.93
N GLY A 398 23.46 5.75 10.88
CA GLY A 398 24.47 6.49 11.66
C GLY A 398 24.84 5.71 12.89
#